data_ca41d0f7e828278109bc6f7efaf95201
#
_entry.id   ca41d0f7e828278109bc6f7efaf95201
#
_cell.length_a   1.000
_cell.length_b   1.000
_cell.length_c   1.000
_cell.angle_alpha   90.00
_cell.angle_beta   90.00
_cell.angle_gamma   90.00
#
_symmetry.space_group_name_H-M   'P 1'
#
loop_
_entity.id
_entity.type
_entity.pdbx_description
1 polymer ?
#
loop_
_entity_poly.entity_id
_entity_poly.type
_entity_poly.pdbx_seq_one_letter_code
_entity_poly.pdbx_strand_id
1 'polypeptide(L)'
;GRVSIAYELWEKECENRFNQLKANEEELNRIFIDIYGLQDELTPEVEDKDVTVRKADLQRDIKSLISYAVGCMFGRYSLEREGIVYAGGNFDDVYWKYKGQAALDKNGEAIEGSYAGISLADYHYPKFHDTDDWKTATELSFEPDADNCIPITDEEYFEDDIVGLFCAWLK
;
A
#
# COMPACT_ATOMS: atom_id res chain seq x y z
N GLY A 1 21.19 -3.97 -5.60
CA GLY A 1 20.11 -3.37 -6.40
C GLY A 1 19.24 -2.42 -5.57
N ARG A 2 18.30 -1.69 -6.19
CA ARG A 2 17.42 -0.76 -5.45
C ARG A 2 16.57 -1.46 -4.39
N VAL A 3 16.06 -2.66 -4.70
CA VAL A 3 15.26 -3.47 -3.77
C VAL A 3 16.05 -3.89 -2.53
N SER A 4 17.33 -4.27 -2.69
CA SER A 4 18.17 -4.65 -1.54
C SER A 4 18.40 -3.47 -0.59
N ILE A 5 18.67 -2.28 -1.13
CA ILE A 5 18.85 -1.06 -0.34
C ILE A 5 17.55 -0.70 0.40
N ALA A 6 16.41 -0.80 -0.29
CA ALA A 6 15.10 -0.55 0.34
C ALA A 6 14.83 -1.55 1.48
N TYR A 7 15.18 -2.83 1.29
CA TYR A 7 15.03 -3.83 2.33
C TYR A 7 15.93 -3.56 3.54
N GLU A 8 17.20 -3.17 3.34
CA GLU A 8 18.11 -2.80 4.44
C GLU A 8 17.58 -1.62 5.26
N LEU A 9 16.95 -0.64 4.62
CA LEU A 9 16.30 0.48 5.31
C LEU A 9 15.07 0.01 6.09
N TRP A 10 14.26 -0.84 5.49
CA TRP A 10 13.10 -1.44 6.15
C TRP A 10 13.48 -2.27 7.36
N GLU A 11 14.52 -3.10 7.25
CA GLU A 11 15.04 -3.92 8.35
C GLU A 11 15.44 -3.06 9.55
N LYS A 12 16.19 -1.98 9.30
CA LYS A 12 16.56 -1.01 10.35
C LYS A 12 15.36 -0.35 11.00
N GLU A 13 14.38 0.03 10.20
CA GLU A 13 13.15 0.65 10.70
C GLU A 13 12.36 -0.32 11.57
N CYS A 14 12.21 -1.56 11.14
CA CYS A 14 11.55 -2.62 11.94
C CYS A 14 12.28 -2.87 13.25
N GLU A 15 13.62 -2.92 13.24
CA GLU A 15 14.42 -3.11 14.45
C GLU A 15 14.27 -1.92 15.41
N ASN A 16 14.30 -0.70 14.89
CA ASN A 16 14.11 0.49 15.71
C ASN A 16 12.73 0.51 16.37
N ARG A 17 11.68 0.19 15.63
CA ARG A 17 10.29 0.12 16.16
C ARG A 17 10.16 -0.97 17.21
N PHE A 18 10.75 -2.13 16.96
CA PHE A 18 10.75 -3.25 17.90
C PHE A 18 11.43 -2.86 19.22
N ASN A 19 12.63 -2.32 19.16
CA ASN A 19 13.41 -1.93 20.32
C ASN A 19 12.73 -0.79 21.10
N GLN A 20 12.14 0.17 20.40
CA GLN A 20 11.41 1.27 21.03
C GLN A 20 10.16 0.76 21.77
N LEU A 21 9.38 -0.13 21.16
CA LEU A 21 8.20 -0.68 21.81
C LEU A 21 8.58 -1.51 23.04
N LYS A 22 9.59 -2.40 22.90
CA LYS A 22 10.11 -3.18 24.00
C LYS A 22 10.52 -2.30 25.19
N ALA A 23 11.30 -1.25 24.91
CA ALA A 23 11.76 -0.32 25.95
C ALA A 23 10.57 0.41 26.61
N ASN A 24 9.56 0.79 25.85
CA ASN A 24 8.37 1.43 26.39
C ASN A 24 7.56 0.48 27.30
N GLU A 25 7.41 -0.79 26.90
CA GLU A 25 6.72 -1.81 27.68
C GLU A 25 7.48 -2.12 28.97
N GLU A 26 8.80 -2.27 28.93
CA GLU A 26 9.64 -2.49 30.09
C GLU A 26 9.59 -1.29 31.06
N GLU A 27 9.55 -0.06 30.56
CA GLU A 27 9.41 1.13 31.39
C GLU A 27 8.02 1.20 32.06
N LEU A 28 6.96 0.87 31.32
CA LEU A 28 5.62 0.77 31.89
C LEU A 28 5.56 -0.28 33.00
N ASN A 29 6.13 -1.47 32.75
CA ASN A 29 6.20 -2.53 33.74
C ASN A 29 6.94 -2.05 35.02
N ARG A 30 8.08 -1.37 34.88
CA ARG A 30 8.83 -0.81 35.99
C ARG A 30 8.00 0.16 36.82
N ILE A 31 7.29 1.08 36.16
CA ILE A 31 6.42 2.05 36.81
C ILE A 31 5.31 1.34 37.60
N PHE A 32 4.64 0.34 37.02
CA PHE A 32 3.59 -0.39 37.70
C PHE A 32 4.11 -1.25 38.85
N ILE A 33 5.23 -1.95 38.69
CA ILE A 33 5.89 -2.73 39.75
C ILE A 33 6.21 -1.82 40.92
N ASP A 34 6.72 -0.63 40.66
CA ASP A 34 7.04 0.35 41.73
C ASP A 34 5.79 0.89 42.43
N ILE A 35 4.73 1.22 41.69
CA ILE A 35 3.48 1.73 42.27
C ILE A 35 2.81 0.68 43.17
N TYR A 36 2.84 -0.59 42.78
CA TYR A 36 2.19 -1.66 43.54
C TYR A 36 3.12 -2.37 44.53
N GLY A 37 4.40 -2.00 44.57
CA GLY A 37 5.37 -2.60 45.52
C GLY A 37 5.68 -4.06 45.22
N LEU A 38 5.73 -4.45 43.95
CA LEU A 38 5.88 -5.85 43.51
C LEU A 38 7.31 -6.20 43.06
N GLN A 39 8.30 -5.45 43.51
CA GLN A 39 9.70 -5.61 43.09
C GLN A 39 10.32 -6.96 43.47
N ASP A 40 9.80 -7.59 44.52
CA ASP A 40 10.24 -8.92 44.96
C ASP A 40 9.56 -10.08 44.19
N GLU A 41 8.49 -9.79 43.42
CA GLU A 41 7.66 -10.79 42.77
C GLU A 41 7.76 -10.74 41.23
N LEU A 42 7.99 -9.55 40.66
CA LEU A 42 7.94 -9.30 39.21
C LEU A 42 9.18 -8.59 38.73
N THR A 43 9.55 -8.85 37.49
CA THR A 43 10.60 -8.14 36.76
C THR A 43 10.02 -7.35 35.59
N PRO A 44 10.58 -6.21 35.22
CA PRO A 44 10.04 -5.39 34.15
C PRO A 44 10.38 -5.90 32.74
N GLU A 45 11.33 -6.83 32.61
CA GLU A 45 11.83 -7.32 31.33
C GLU A 45 10.74 -7.97 30.49
N VAL A 46 10.73 -7.66 29.20
CA VAL A 46 9.83 -8.21 28.21
C VAL A 46 10.61 -9.13 27.26
N GLU A 47 10.16 -10.37 27.11
CA GLU A 47 10.78 -11.29 26.15
C GLU A 47 10.46 -10.87 24.72
N ASP A 48 11.41 -11.06 23.79
CA ASP A 48 11.24 -10.69 22.37
C ASP A 48 10.00 -11.30 21.73
N LYS A 49 9.58 -12.49 22.17
CA LYS A 49 8.38 -13.17 21.65
C LYS A 49 7.07 -12.48 22.04
N ASP A 50 7.09 -11.70 23.13
CA ASP A 50 5.91 -11.05 23.70
C ASP A 50 5.73 -9.63 23.14
N VAL A 51 6.75 -9.07 22.48
CA VAL A 51 6.67 -7.79 21.78
C VAL A 51 5.76 -7.91 20.56
N THR A 52 4.72 -7.09 20.49
CA THR A 52 3.66 -7.20 19.47
C THR A 52 4.10 -6.75 18.06
N VAL A 53 5.12 -5.90 17.96
CA VAL A 53 5.72 -5.48 16.68
C VAL A 53 6.75 -6.52 16.24
N ARG A 54 6.68 -6.92 14.98
CA ARG A 54 7.59 -7.94 14.42
C ARG A 54 8.84 -7.31 13.84
N LYS A 55 9.97 -7.99 14.02
CA LYS A 55 11.21 -7.71 13.26
C LYS A 55 11.00 -8.03 11.78
N ALA A 56 11.82 -7.44 10.92
CA ALA A 56 11.82 -7.78 9.50
C ALA A 56 12.15 -9.27 9.30
N ASP A 57 11.54 -9.85 8.28
CA ASP A 57 11.80 -11.20 7.81
C ASP A 57 11.79 -11.18 6.27
N LEU A 58 12.95 -11.41 5.68
CA LEU A 58 13.13 -11.27 4.24
C LEU A 58 12.13 -12.07 3.43
N GLN A 59 11.88 -13.33 3.81
CA GLN A 59 10.98 -14.19 3.05
C GLN A 59 9.54 -13.72 3.12
N ARG A 60 9.08 -13.37 4.32
CA ARG A 60 7.73 -12.83 4.55
C ARG A 60 7.55 -11.50 3.81
N ASP A 61 8.52 -10.62 3.95
CA ASP A 61 8.40 -9.25 3.45
C ASP A 61 8.50 -9.21 1.92
N ILE A 62 9.32 -10.06 1.29
CA ILE A 62 9.33 -10.24 -0.18
C ILE A 62 8.01 -10.84 -0.68
N LYS A 63 7.42 -11.82 0.03
CA LYS A 63 6.08 -12.32 -0.34
C LYS A 63 5.02 -11.23 -0.28
N SER A 64 5.09 -10.37 0.73
CA SER A 64 4.18 -9.21 0.85
C SER A 64 4.37 -8.21 -0.27
N LEU A 65 5.61 -7.92 -0.66
CA LEU A 65 5.94 -7.05 -1.79
C LEU A 65 5.37 -7.59 -3.11
N ILE A 66 5.56 -8.88 -3.38
CA ILE A 66 5.00 -9.54 -4.57
C ILE A 66 3.47 -9.46 -4.55
N SER A 67 2.84 -9.75 -3.41
CA SER A 67 1.39 -9.67 -3.27
C SER A 67 0.86 -8.25 -3.52
N TYR A 68 1.58 -7.23 -3.05
CA TYR A 68 1.23 -5.83 -3.31
C TYR A 68 1.38 -5.47 -4.79
N ALA A 69 2.48 -5.89 -5.43
CA ALA A 69 2.73 -5.67 -6.85
C ALA A 69 1.62 -6.29 -7.71
N VAL A 70 1.24 -7.55 -7.42
CA VAL A 70 0.10 -8.21 -8.08
C VAL A 70 -1.19 -7.42 -7.86
N GLY A 71 -1.41 -6.90 -6.65
CA GLY A 71 -2.53 -6.00 -6.38
C GLY A 71 -2.52 -4.73 -7.22
N CYS A 72 -1.33 -4.15 -7.49
CA CYS A 72 -1.19 -3.01 -8.41
C CYS A 72 -1.49 -3.40 -9.87
N MET A 73 -1.04 -4.57 -10.31
CA MET A 73 -1.31 -5.07 -11.67
C MET A 73 -2.80 -5.23 -11.94
N PHE A 74 -3.55 -5.70 -10.95
CA PHE A 74 -5.02 -5.80 -11.01
C PHE A 74 -5.74 -4.52 -10.57
N GLY A 75 -5.04 -3.43 -10.41
CA GLY A 75 -5.62 -2.15 -10.05
C GLY A 75 -6.20 -2.05 -8.64
N ARG A 76 -6.00 -3.07 -7.80
CA ARG A 76 -6.47 -3.04 -6.41
C ARG A 76 -5.76 -1.99 -5.57
N TYR A 77 -4.49 -1.75 -5.85
CA TYR A 77 -3.63 -0.75 -5.23
C TYR A 77 -3.01 0.15 -6.28
N SER A 78 -2.49 1.29 -5.86
CA SER A 78 -1.71 2.20 -6.70
C SER A 78 -0.48 2.69 -5.93
N LEU A 79 0.60 2.98 -6.65
CA LEU A 79 1.81 3.55 -6.06
C LEU A 79 1.60 5.01 -5.61
N GLU A 80 0.60 5.69 -6.19
CA GLU A 80 0.28 7.09 -5.90
C GLU A 80 -0.71 7.27 -4.75
N ARG A 81 -1.29 6.17 -4.22
CA ARG A 81 -2.35 6.26 -3.21
C ARG A 81 -2.27 5.17 -2.17
N GLU A 82 -2.54 5.55 -0.94
CA GLU A 82 -2.72 4.61 0.15
C GLU A 82 -4.11 3.95 0.10
N GLY A 83 -4.15 2.69 0.50
CA GLY A 83 -5.38 1.92 0.63
C GLY A 83 -5.84 1.26 -0.66
N ILE A 84 -7.11 0.85 -0.68
CA ILE A 84 -7.72 0.14 -1.79
C ILE A 84 -8.25 1.15 -2.81
N VAL A 85 -7.82 0.98 -4.08
CA VAL A 85 -8.29 1.78 -5.21
C VAL A 85 -9.48 1.11 -5.88
N TYR A 86 -9.37 -0.19 -6.19
CA TYR A 86 -10.43 -0.98 -6.79
C TYR A 86 -10.72 -2.23 -5.96
N ALA A 87 -11.95 -2.38 -5.53
CA ALA A 87 -12.40 -3.51 -4.70
C ALA A 87 -13.54 -4.35 -5.33
N GLY A 88 -13.89 -4.05 -6.56
CA GLY A 88 -14.99 -4.69 -7.32
C GLY A 88 -15.90 -3.65 -7.97
N GLY A 89 -16.75 -4.11 -8.87
CA GLY A 89 -17.58 -3.28 -9.72
C GLY A 89 -17.07 -3.27 -11.17
N ASN A 90 -17.35 -2.21 -11.91
CA ASN A 90 -16.81 -2.06 -13.25
C ASN A 90 -15.41 -1.46 -13.18
N PHE A 91 -14.40 -2.20 -13.60
CA PHE A 91 -13.00 -1.79 -13.61
C PHE A 91 -12.78 -0.52 -14.47
N ASP A 92 -13.39 -0.47 -15.65
CA ASP A 92 -13.33 0.70 -16.53
C ASP A 92 -13.84 1.96 -15.86
N ASP A 93 -14.87 1.87 -15.03
CA ASP A 93 -15.41 3.02 -14.31
C ASP A 93 -14.41 3.61 -13.31
N VAL A 94 -13.51 2.82 -12.76
CA VAL A 94 -12.50 3.28 -11.81
C VAL A 94 -11.23 3.72 -12.53
N TYR A 95 -10.70 2.91 -13.44
CA TYR A 95 -9.38 3.14 -14.04
C TYR A 95 -9.38 4.01 -15.27
N TRP A 96 -10.45 4.03 -16.07
CA TRP A 96 -10.58 5.02 -17.14
C TRP A 96 -10.76 6.43 -16.57
N LYS A 97 -11.40 6.57 -15.43
CA LYS A 97 -11.42 7.83 -14.67
C LYS A 97 -10.04 8.18 -14.12
N TYR A 98 -9.27 7.18 -13.77
CA TYR A 98 -7.90 7.34 -13.33
C TYR A 98 -6.96 7.73 -14.48
N LYS A 99 -7.27 7.38 -15.73
CA LYS A 99 -6.49 7.72 -16.94
C LYS A 99 -6.75 9.14 -17.49
N GLY A 100 -7.19 10.04 -16.67
CA GLY A 100 -7.07 11.48 -16.96
C GLY A 100 -8.03 12.06 -17.97
N GLN A 101 -9.18 11.50 -18.00
CA GLN A 101 -10.27 12.25 -18.59
C GLN A 101 -10.89 13.13 -17.48
N ALA A 102 -11.02 14.44 -17.64
CA ALA A 102 -11.59 15.34 -16.65
C ALA A 102 -13.04 14.95 -16.32
N ALA A 103 -13.44 14.90 -15.06
CA ALA A 103 -14.85 14.78 -14.71
C ALA A 103 -15.61 15.96 -15.32
N LEU A 104 -16.80 15.71 -15.81
CA LEU A 104 -17.63 16.77 -16.34
C LEU A 104 -18.56 17.29 -15.23
N ASP A 105 -18.75 18.59 -15.17
CA ASP A 105 -19.77 19.18 -14.33
C ASP A 105 -21.17 18.88 -14.87
N LYS A 106 -22.21 19.33 -14.15
CA LYS A 106 -23.62 19.18 -14.55
C LYS A 106 -23.96 19.81 -15.91
N ASN A 107 -23.06 20.64 -16.46
CA ASN A 107 -23.21 21.29 -17.75
C ASN A 107 -22.39 20.59 -18.84
N GLY A 108 -21.62 19.54 -18.49
CA GLY A 108 -20.75 18.82 -19.39
C GLY A 108 -19.39 19.50 -19.60
N GLU A 109 -19.01 20.47 -18.77
CA GLU A 109 -17.71 21.11 -18.82
C GLU A 109 -16.70 20.36 -17.94
N ALA A 110 -15.46 20.26 -18.44
CA ALA A 110 -14.37 19.59 -17.72
C ALA A 110 -14.03 20.36 -16.43
N ILE A 111 -14.03 19.68 -15.31
CA ILE A 111 -13.64 20.23 -14.03
C ILE A 111 -12.11 20.07 -13.91
N GLU A 112 -11.41 21.18 -13.75
CA GLU A 112 -9.96 21.20 -13.60
C GLU A 112 -9.53 20.37 -12.38
N GLY A 113 -8.60 19.42 -12.59
CA GLY A 113 -8.13 18.51 -11.54
C GLY A 113 -9.04 17.32 -11.25
N SER A 114 -10.06 17.06 -12.08
CA SER A 114 -11.02 15.98 -11.91
C SER A 114 -10.95 14.93 -13.03
N TYR A 115 -11.61 13.79 -12.81
CA TYR A 115 -11.57 12.63 -13.72
C TYR A 115 -12.80 12.57 -14.63
N ALA A 116 -12.58 12.10 -15.85
CA ALA A 116 -13.57 12.12 -16.89
C ALA A 116 -14.68 11.13 -16.76
N GLY A 117 -15.76 11.54 -17.36
CA GLY A 117 -16.90 10.72 -17.72
C GLY A 117 -17.96 10.59 -16.63
N ILE A 118 -17.80 11.22 -15.47
CA ILE A 118 -18.80 11.20 -14.42
C ILE A 118 -19.10 12.60 -13.93
N SER A 119 -20.38 12.95 -13.91
CA SER A 119 -20.86 14.09 -13.15
C SER A 119 -20.50 13.91 -11.68
N LEU A 120 -19.89 14.91 -11.07
CA LEU A 120 -19.63 14.94 -9.62
C LEU A 120 -20.89 14.69 -8.78
N ALA A 121 -22.08 15.04 -9.32
CA ALA A 121 -23.35 14.82 -8.66
C ALA A 121 -23.77 13.35 -8.60
N ASP A 122 -23.28 12.52 -9.51
CA ASP A 122 -23.60 11.08 -9.61
C ASP A 122 -22.54 10.20 -8.96
N TYR A 123 -21.52 10.80 -8.36
CA TYR A 123 -20.36 10.10 -7.87
C TYR A 123 -20.50 9.70 -6.40
N HIS A 124 -20.78 8.44 -6.15
CA HIS A 124 -20.98 7.90 -4.81
C HIS A 124 -19.70 7.35 -4.14
N TYR A 125 -18.51 7.70 -4.62
CA TYR A 125 -17.25 7.33 -3.96
C TYR A 125 -16.70 8.50 -3.14
N PRO A 126 -17.02 8.58 -1.85
CA PRO A 126 -16.73 9.76 -1.02
C PRO A 126 -15.25 9.99 -0.72
N LYS A 127 -14.39 9.04 -1.03
CA LYS A 127 -12.95 9.14 -0.68
C LYS A 127 -12.06 9.74 -1.77
N PHE A 128 -12.60 9.95 -2.95
CA PHE A 128 -11.81 10.44 -4.08
C PHE A 128 -11.84 11.97 -4.22
N HIS A 129 -12.67 12.66 -3.47
CA HIS A 129 -12.93 14.09 -3.64
C HIS A 129 -12.15 15.02 -2.70
N ASP A 130 -11.58 14.50 -1.62
CA ASP A 130 -11.06 15.36 -0.54
C ASP A 130 -9.54 15.53 -0.54
N THR A 131 -8.82 15.13 -1.58
CA THR A 131 -7.38 15.31 -1.62
C THR A 131 -6.96 16.13 -2.82
N ASP A 132 -6.31 17.25 -2.57
CA ASP A 132 -5.62 18.11 -3.54
C ASP A 132 -4.43 17.39 -4.24
N ASP A 133 -4.23 16.09 -3.95
CA ASP A 133 -3.10 15.28 -4.39
C ASP A 133 -3.40 14.40 -5.62
N TRP A 134 -4.34 14.79 -6.46
CA TRP A 134 -4.66 14.00 -7.63
C TRP A 134 -3.65 14.20 -8.75
N LYS A 135 -2.90 13.15 -9.04
CA LYS A 135 -2.14 13.06 -10.27
C LYS A 135 -3.07 12.74 -11.43
N THR A 136 -2.83 13.35 -12.57
CA THR A 136 -3.47 12.95 -13.83
C THR A 136 -3.01 11.54 -14.20
N ALA A 137 -3.74 10.82 -15.04
CA ALA A 137 -3.38 9.46 -15.42
C ALA A 137 -2.03 9.37 -16.18
N THR A 138 -1.61 10.46 -16.78
CA THR A 138 -0.26 10.60 -17.34
C THR A 138 0.83 10.60 -16.27
N GLU A 139 0.48 10.64 -14.99
CA GLU A 139 1.37 10.70 -13.84
C GLU A 139 1.40 9.39 -13.04
N LEU A 140 0.70 8.35 -13.49
CA LEU A 140 0.80 7.04 -12.85
C LEU A 140 2.19 6.43 -13.12
N SER A 141 2.88 6.04 -12.04
CA SER A 141 4.18 5.37 -12.13
C SER A 141 4.05 3.97 -12.71
N PHE A 142 2.88 3.35 -12.54
CA PHE A 142 2.55 2.04 -13.08
C PHE A 142 1.06 2.00 -13.47
N GLU A 143 0.76 1.65 -14.71
CA GLU A 143 -0.61 1.44 -15.18
C GLU A 143 -1.05 0.00 -14.91
N PRO A 144 -2.21 -0.22 -14.28
CA PRO A 144 -2.77 -1.57 -14.15
C PRO A 144 -3.18 -2.13 -15.51
N ASP A 145 -3.34 -3.44 -15.57
CA ASP A 145 -3.77 -4.13 -16.76
C ASP A 145 -5.16 -3.66 -17.22
N ALA A 146 -5.31 -3.44 -18.54
CA ALA A 146 -6.47 -2.75 -19.08
C ALA A 146 -7.76 -3.59 -19.04
N ASP A 147 -7.65 -4.91 -19.23
CA ASP A 147 -8.77 -5.85 -19.21
C ASP A 147 -8.89 -6.65 -17.91
N ASN A 148 -7.97 -6.38 -16.97
CA ASN A 148 -7.89 -7.03 -15.67
C ASN A 148 -7.71 -8.55 -15.78
N CYS A 149 -6.98 -9.01 -16.81
CA CYS A 149 -6.73 -10.40 -17.13
C CYS A 149 -5.24 -10.62 -17.42
N ILE A 150 -4.46 -11.07 -16.46
CA ILE A 150 -3.02 -11.23 -16.55
C ILE A 150 -2.65 -12.69 -16.77
N PRO A 151 -2.00 -13.04 -17.90
CA PRO A 151 -1.52 -14.40 -18.16
C PRO A 151 -0.43 -14.82 -17.17
N ILE A 152 -0.48 -16.08 -16.76
CA ILE A 152 0.59 -16.73 -16.00
C ILE A 152 1.08 -17.90 -16.83
N THR A 153 2.25 -17.75 -17.41
CA THR A 153 2.82 -18.76 -18.31
C THR A 153 4.22 -19.19 -17.85
N ASP A 154 4.63 -20.40 -18.23
CA ASP A 154 5.98 -20.91 -17.92
C ASP A 154 7.04 -20.32 -18.86
N GLU A 155 6.60 -19.73 -19.99
CA GLU A 155 7.46 -19.07 -20.99
C GLU A 155 6.80 -17.76 -21.43
N GLU A 156 7.58 -16.79 -21.87
CA GLU A 156 7.11 -15.46 -22.32
C GLU A 156 6.36 -15.57 -23.67
N TYR A 157 5.08 -15.93 -23.61
CA TYR A 157 4.22 -15.96 -24.80
C TYR A 157 3.42 -14.67 -25.03
N PHE A 158 3.23 -13.89 -23.98
CA PHE A 158 2.39 -12.69 -23.99
C PHE A 158 3.19 -11.48 -23.49
N GLU A 159 2.95 -10.32 -24.09
CA GLU A 159 3.61 -9.07 -23.67
C GLU A 159 3.17 -8.61 -22.26
N ASP A 160 1.98 -9.00 -21.85
CA ASP A 160 1.34 -8.72 -20.56
C ASP A 160 1.45 -9.88 -19.55
N ASP A 161 2.40 -10.79 -19.75
CA ASP A 161 2.69 -11.86 -18.78
C ASP A 161 3.05 -11.27 -17.40
N ILE A 162 2.64 -11.98 -16.33
CA ILE A 162 2.84 -11.53 -14.94
C ILE A 162 4.30 -11.21 -14.58
N VAL A 163 5.25 -11.92 -15.17
CA VAL A 163 6.68 -11.69 -14.92
C VAL A 163 7.13 -10.39 -15.59
N GLY A 164 6.69 -10.15 -16.83
CA GLY A 164 6.94 -8.91 -17.55
C GLY A 164 6.38 -7.70 -16.82
N LEU A 165 5.14 -7.79 -16.38
CA LEU A 165 4.48 -6.74 -15.59
C LEU A 165 5.16 -6.51 -14.24
N PHE A 166 5.60 -7.57 -13.54
CA PHE A 166 6.34 -7.42 -12.30
C PHE A 166 7.69 -6.72 -12.50
N CYS A 167 8.41 -7.07 -13.57
CA CYS A 167 9.65 -6.39 -13.93
C CYS A 167 9.43 -4.92 -14.30
N ALA A 168 8.33 -4.58 -14.94
CA ALA A 168 7.95 -3.20 -15.23
C ALA A 168 7.60 -2.43 -13.96
N TRP A 169 6.85 -3.04 -13.05
CA TRP A 169 6.47 -2.45 -11.77
C TRP A 169 7.67 -2.14 -10.86
N LEU A 170 8.76 -2.94 -10.95
CA LEU A 170 9.97 -2.72 -10.16
C LEU A 170 10.88 -1.59 -10.67
N LYS A 171 10.65 -1.05 -11.86
CA LYS A 171 11.49 0.00 -12.47
C LYS A 171 11.06 1.38 -12.02
#